data_3d034ea128a17f7a77f594d864465c86
#
_entry.id   3d034ea128a17f7a77f594d864465c86
#
_cell.length_a   1.000
_cell.length_b   1.000
_cell.length_c   1.000
_cell.angle_alpha   90.00
_cell.angle_beta   90.00
_cell.angle_gamma   90.00
#
_symmetry.space_group_name_H-M   'P 1'
#
loop_
_entity.id
_entity.type
_entity.pdbx_description
1 polymer ?
#
loop_
_entity_poly.entity_id
_entity_poly.type
_entity_poly.pdbx_seq_one_letter_code
_entity_poly.pdbx_strand_id
1 'polypeptide(L)'
;MGRPRLLFLAHRIPYPPDKGEKIRAWHMLEHLTRDWTVDLGCLMDDPADAQHLSVLRGCCAEVHAAPVTRSGRIARTLFGTRPGEPLSLAWFHEPGLARWVRAGLGARRYEAVLVYSSAMATYVPLGPGGPLRILDMVDVDSEKWRAYAASAGGPKRLVWAREARTLLAFERRAAAQFDRTLLVSAQEAQTFATLAPEVASRIDWVENGVDVARFDPKCDWPDPYAAESPAIVFTGTMDYRPNVEAVSFFATEVMPRLASLSPAPHFHIVGANPSPAVRALAELPRVHVTGSVPDMRPYLAHAAVAVAPLRIARGIQNKVLEAMAMARPVVASPEAHEGVRAVAGRDLLVADGAEAMAVAVTQVLAGGMPGLGTAARAAVLAGYDWKATLARLDDILVAASRMKAA
;
A
#
# COMPACT_ATOMS: atom_id res chain seq x y z
N MET A 1 17.93 31.86 -2.71
CA MET A 1 17.91 30.80 -3.75
C MET A 1 16.52 30.20 -3.80
N GLY A 2 15.96 29.93 -4.98
CA GLY A 2 14.68 29.22 -5.10
C GLY A 2 14.78 27.79 -4.57
N ARG A 3 13.63 27.16 -4.20
CA ARG A 3 13.61 25.75 -3.84
C ARG A 3 14.08 24.90 -5.01
N PRO A 4 14.85 23.82 -4.76
CA PRO A 4 15.27 22.89 -5.82
C PRO A 4 14.05 22.23 -6.47
N ARG A 5 14.15 21.84 -7.74
CA ARG A 5 13.03 21.28 -8.49
C ARG A 5 13.14 19.75 -8.60
N LEU A 6 12.03 19.07 -8.30
CA LEU A 6 11.92 17.61 -8.29
C LEU A 6 10.80 17.16 -9.24
N LEU A 7 11.07 16.14 -10.06
CA LEU A 7 10.05 15.44 -10.82
C LEU A 7 9.56 14.23 -10.01
N PHE A 8 8.27 14.18 -9.70
CA PHE A 8 7.63 13.03 -9.08
C PHE A 8 6.80 12.26 -10.12
N LEU A 9 7.12 10.99 -10.34
CA LEU A 9 6.40 10.13 -11.29
C LEU A 9 5.63 9.06 -10.55
N ALA A 10 4.31 8.98 -10.73
CA ALA A 10 3.45 7.99 -10.11
C ALA A 10 2.63 7.20 -11.14
N HIS A 11 2.48 5.89 -10.92
CA HIS A 11 1.73 5.00 -11.81
C HIS A 11 0.20 5.21 -11.74
N ARG A 12 -0.26 6.02 -10.78
CA ARG A 12 -1.65 6.48 -10.61
C ARG A 12 -1.66 7.88 -10.02
N ILE A 13 -2.78 8.57 -10.18
CA ILE A 13 -3.05 9.83 -9.49
C ILE A 13 -2.99 9.62 -7.98
N PRO A 14 -2.15 10.38 -7.21
CA PRO A 14 -1.95 10.10 -5.79
C PRO A 14 -3.11 10.53 -4.87
N TYR A 15 -4.00 11.38 -5.32
CA TYR A 15 -5.12 11.89 -4.54
C TYR A 15 -6.48 11.47 -5.13
N PRO A 16 -7.52 11.13 -4.29
CA PRO A 16 -7.49 11.05 -2.83
C PRO A 16 -6.71 9.84 -2.33
N PRO A 17 -6.14 9.91 -1.10
CA PRO A 17 -5.40 8.80 -0.48
C PRO A 17 -6.36 7.76 0.13
N ASP A 18 -7.10 7.08 -0.73
CA ASP A 18 -8.16 6.11 -0.38
C ASP A 18 -7.76 4.64 -0.61
N LYS A 19 -6.60 4.41 -1.25
CA LYS A 19 -6.04 3.08 -1.54
C LYS A 19 -4.57 3.05 -1.16
N GLY A 20 -4.04 1.87 -0.79
CA GLY A 20 -2.68 1.73 -0.28
C GLY A 20 -1.60 2.39 -1.12
N GLU A 21 -1.65 2.19 -2.45
CA GLU A 21 -0.71 2.81 -3.38
C GLU A 21 -0.86 4.35 -3.48
N LYS A 22 -2.10 4.87 -3.36
CA LYS A 22 -2.34 6.31 -3.36
C LYS A 22 -1.94 6.96 -2.04
N ILE A 23 -2.15 6.28 -0.90
CA ILE A 23 -1.80 6.78 0.43
C ILE A 23 -0.30 7.10 0.50
N ARG A 24 0.56 6.13 0.16
CA ARG A 24 2.02 6.33 0.17
C ARG A 24 2.45 7.43 -0.79
N ALA A 25 1.98 7.38 -2.04
CA ALA A 25 2.33 8.36 -3.05
C ALA A 25 1.91 9.79 -2.66
N TRP A 26 0.73 9.95 -2.06
CA TRP A 26 0.24 11.23 -1.59
C TRP A 26 1.09 11.81 -0.46
N HIS A 27 1.34 11.04 0.59
CA HIS A 27 2.12 11.52 1.72
C HIS A 27 3.59 11.82 1.35
N MET A 28 4.19 11.03 0.45
CA MET A 28 5.50 11.35 -0.09
C MET A 28 5.48 12.65 -0.90
N LEU A 29 4.48 12.83 -1.77
CA LEU A 29 4.30 14.06 -2.55
C LEU A 29 4.12 15.28 -1.63
N GLU A 30 3.18 15.21 -0.68
CA GLU A 30 2.90 16.25 0.29
C GLU A 30 4.15 16.61 1.12
N HIS A 31 4.90 15.62 1.55
CA HIS A 31 6.16 15.82 2.28
C HIS A 31 7.20 16.56 1.43
N LEU A 32 7.42 16.09 0.21
CA LEU A 32 8.41 16.69 -0.70
C LEU A 32 8.07 18.13 -1.09
N THR A 33 6.78 18.50 -1.19
CA THR A 33 6.38 19.88 -1.53
C THR A 33 6.73 20.92 -0.45
N ARG A 34 7.17 20.50 0.74
CA ARG A 34 7.64 21.40 1.80
C ARG A 34 8.98 22.05 1.44
N ASP A 35 9.89 21.28 0.85
CA ASP A 35 11.26 21.72 0.58
C ASP A 35 11.61 21.76 -0.91
N TRP A 36 10.82 21.10 -1.77
CA TRP A 36 11.02 21.04 -3.21
C TRP A 36 9.91 21.76 -3.98
N THR A 37 10.26 22.31 -5.11
CA THR A 37 9.31 22.67 -6.17
C THR A 37 9.02 21.42 -6.97
N VAL A 38 7.84 20.81 -6.79
CA VAL A 38 7.52 19.50 -7.37
C VAL A 38 6.69 19.63 -8.64
N ASP A 39 7.13 18.95 -9.70
CA ASP A 39 6.32 18.66 -10.88
C ASP A 39 5.84 17.21 -10.79
N LEU A 40 4.53 16.99 -10.95
CA LEU A 40 3.91 15.68 -10.88
C LEU A 40 3.56 15.15 -12.28
N GLY A 41 4.11 13.98 -12.63
CA GLY A 41 3.65 13.19 -13.78
C GLY A 41 2.97 11.91 -13.31
N CYS A 42 1.71 11.67 -13.70
CA CYS A 42 0.99 10.47 -13.28
C CYS A 42 0.05 9.93 -14.37
N LEU A 43 -0.36 8.67 -14.22
CA LEU A 43 -1.43 8.09 -15.03
C LEU A 43 -2.76 8.26 -14.32
N MET A 44 -3.82 8.48 -15.08
CA MET A 44 -5.19 8.60 -14.58
C MET A 44 -6.05 7.54 -15.26
N ASP A 45 -6.42 6.50 -14.51
CA ASP A 45 -7.16 5.34 -15.00
C ASP A 45 -8.67 5.39 -14.68
N ASP A 46 -9.08 6.25 -13.76
CA ASP A 46 -10.47 6.56 -13.49
C ASP A 46 -10.77 8.01 -13.91
N PRO A 47 -11.71 8.24 -14.86
CA PRO A 47 -12.12 9.59 -15.25
C PRO A 47 -12.67 10.43 -14.08
N ALA A 48 -13.24 9.77 -13.05
CA ALA A 48 -13.75 10.45 -11.85
C ALA A 48 -12.61 11.12 -11.05
N ASP A 49 -11.39 10.63 -11.15
CA ASP A 49 -10.23 11.25 -10.49
C ASP A 49 -9.90 12.66 -11.03
N ALA A 50 -10.45 13.06 -12.21
CA ALA A 50 -10.23 14.39 -12.78
C ALA A 50 -10.72 15.52 -11.87
N GLN A 51 -11.76 15.30 -11.05
CA GLN A 51 -12.26 16.25 -10.07
C GLN A 51 -11.21 16.62 -9.00
N HIS A 52 -10.23 15.77 -8.79
CA HIS A 52 -9.20 15.93 -7.77
C HIS A 52 -7.92 16.63 -8.28
N LEU A 53 -7.83 16.94 -9.57
CA LEU A 53 -6.64 17.59 -10.15
C LEU A 53 -6.42 19.01 -9.59
N SER A 54 -7.48 19.68 -9.14
CA SER A 54 -7.36 21.01 -8.50
C SER A 54 -6.54 20.96 -7.22
N VAL A 55 -6.68 19.90 -6.41
CA VAL A 55 -5.90 19.69 -5.17
C VAL A 55 -4.42 19.53 -5.52
N LEU A 56 -4.11 18.70 -6.51
CA LEU A 56 -2.73 18.46 -6.94
C LEU A 56 -2.07 19.71 -7.52
N ARG A 57 -2.82 20.51 -8.30
CA ARG A 57 -2.34 21.80 -8.83
C ARG A 57 -2.15 22.86 -7.75
N GLY A 58 -2.79 22.71 -6.60
CA GLY A 58 -2.60 23.58 -5.44
C GLY A 58 -1.29 23.34 -4.69
N CYS A 59 -0.71 22.13 -4.79
CA CYS A 59 0.53 21.79 -4.09
C CYS A 59 1.73 21.56 -5.04
N CYS A 60 1.51 21.24 -6.31
CA CYS A 60 2.57 21.03 -7.31
C CYS A 60 2.71 22.24 -8.24
N ALA A 61 3.93 22.47 -8.73
CA ALA A 61 4.21 23.55 -9.69
C ALA A 61 3.65 23.26 -11.09
N GLU A 62 3.76 21.98 -11.53
CA GLU A 62 3.17 21.49 -12.77
C GLU A 62 2.57 20.11 -12.53
N VAL A 63 1.41 19.80 -13.14
CA VAL A 63 0.75 18.51 -13.05
C VAL A 63 0.41 18.00 -14.44
N HIS A 64 0.99 16.87 -14.82
CA HIS A 64 0.66 16.14 -16.06
C HIS A 64 0.01 14.80 -15.71
N ALA A 65 -1.32 14.77 -15.65
CA ALA A 65 -2.10 13.55 -15.43
C ALA A 65 -2.54 12.98 -16.80
N ALA A 66 -1.93 11.91 -17.23
CA ALA A 66 -2.18 11.29 -18.53
C ALA A 66 -3.35 10.29 -18.43
N PRO A 67 -4.47 10.49 -19.14
CA PRO A 67 -5.59 9.56 -19.10
C PRO A 67 -5.22 8.25 -19.80
N VAL A 68 -5.57 7.13 -19.18
CA VAL A 68 -5.36 5.79 -19.75
C VAL A 68 -6.66 4.99 -19.68
N THR A 69 -6.98 4.33 -20.80
CA THR A 69 -8.17 3.48 -20.88
C THR A 69 -7.80 2.00 -20.75
N ARG A 70 -8.72 1.19 -20.22
CA ARG A 70 -8.52 -0.25 -20.11
C ARG A 70 -8.25 -0.90 -21.48
N SER A 71 -9.01 -0.51 -22.52
CA SER A 71 -8.82 -1.00 -23.90
C SER A 71 -7.44 -0.62 -24.45
N GLY A 72 -7.00 0.62 -24.24
CA GLY A 72 -5.67 1.06 -24.66
C GLY A 72 -4.55 0.31 -23.94
N ARG A 73 -4.69 0.00 -22.65
CA ARG A 73 -3.75 -0.82 -21.89
C ARG A 73 -3.67 -2.25 -22.44
N ILE A 74 -4.83 -2.88 -22.69
CA ILE A 74 -4.88 -4.22 -23.29
C ILE A 74 -4.20 -4.23 -24.66
N ALA A 75 -4.53 -3.30 -25.53
CA ALA A 75 -3.90 -3.20 -26.86
C ALA A 75 -2.38 -3.05 -26.78
N ARG A 76 -1.87 -2.15 -25.90
CA ARG A 76 -0.43 -1.99 -25.69
C ARG A 76 0.24 -3.25 -25.15
N THR A 77 -0.41 -3.95 -24.21
CA THR A 77 0.13 -5.19 -23.65
C THR A 77 0.22 -6.29 -24.72
N LEU A 78 -0.80 -6.42 -25.58
CA LEU A 78 -0.82 -7.45 -26.61
C LEU A 78 0.12 -7.16 -27.79
N PHE A 79 0.22 -5.90 -28.22
CA PHE A 79 0.94 -5.51 -29.44
C PHE A 79 2.23 -4.71 -29.16
N GLY A 80 2.40 -4.17 -27.97
CA GLY A 80 3.55 -3.34 -27.61
C GLY A 80 4.61 -4.02 -26.75
N THR A 81 4.34 -5.23 -26.23
CA THR A 81 5.31 -5.97 -25.41
C THR A 81 6.30 -6.72 -26.31
N ARG A 82 7.59 -6.45 -26.13
CA ARG A 82 8.65 -7.17 -26.85
C ARG A 82 8.91 -8.55 -26.22
N PRO A 83 9.43 -9.52 -26.99
CA PRO A 83 9.89 -10.78 -26.40
C PRO A 83 10.90 -10.53 -25.27
N GLY A 84 10.64 -11.13 -24.10
CA GLY A 84 11.51 -10.95 -22.92
C GLY A 84 11.19 -9.74 -22.04
N GLU A 85 10.28 -8.85 -22.43
CA GLU A 85 9.80 -7.75 -21.58
C GLU A 85 8.62 -8.17 -20.71
N PRO A 86 8.49 -7.62 -19.48
CA PRO A 86 7.32 -7.80 -18.64
C PRO A 86 6.06 -7.19 -19.29
N LEU A 87 4.92 -7.85 -19.14
CA LEU A 87 3.62 -7.37 -19.61
C LEU A 87 3.18 -6.11 -18.86
N SER A 88 3.52 -6.02 -17.58
CA SER A 88 3.22 -4.89 -16.71
C SER A 88 3.81 -3.57 -17.23
N LEU A 89 4.96 -3.56 -17.89
CA LEU A 89 5.55 -2.32 -18.41
C LEU A 89 4.71 -1.70 -19.51
N ALA A 90 4.22 -2.52 -20.45
CA ALA A 90 3.34 -2.04 -21.52
C ALA A 90 1.98 -1.56 -20.97
N TRP A 91 1.50 -2.17 -19.88
CA TRP A 91 0.28 -1.78 -19.19
C TRP A 91 0.35 -0.35 -18.62
N PHE A 92 1.51 0.06 -18.10
CA PHE A 92 1.71 1.38 -17.49
C PHE A 92 2.37 2.40 -18.42
N HIS A 93 2.65 2.07 -19.67
CA HIS A 93 3.24 3.01 -20.62
C HIS A 93 2.19 3.92 -21.25
N GLU A 94 2.44 5.25 -21.30
CA GLU A 94 1.63 6.25 -21.99
C GLU A 94 2.54 7.24 -22.74
N PRO A 95 2.37 7.39 -24.08
CA PRO A 95 3.29 8.17 -24.92
C PRO A 95 3.32 9.67 -24.61
N GLY A 96 2.20 10.27 -24.18
CA GLY A 96 2.11 11.68 -23.83
C GLY A 96 2.92 12.01 -22.60
N LEU A 97 2.76 11.21 -21.53
CA LEU A 97 3.58 11.31 -20.32
C LEU A 97 5.06 11.10 -20.64
N ALA A 98 5.41 10.12 -21.48
CA ALA A 98 6.79 9.87 -21.87
C ALA A 98 7.43 11.08 -22.60
N ARG A 99 6.67 11.76 -23.46
CA ARG A 99 7.13 12.99 -24.14
C ARG A 99 7.33 14.14 -23.16
N TRP A 100 6.36 14.34 -22.24
CA TRP A 100 6.41 15.40 -21.24
C TRP A 100 7.62 15.23 -20.31
N VAL A 101 7.82 14.02 -19.77
CA VAL A 101 8.99 13.68 -18.93
C VAL A 101 10.30 13.94 -19.67
N ARG A 102 10.39 13.47 -20.92
CA ARG A 102 11.61 13.62 -21.74
C ARG A 102 11.93 15.07 -22.03
N ALA A 103 10.91 15.89 -22.29
CA ALA A 103 11.08 17.34 -22.50
C ALA A 103 11.59 18.03 -21.23
N GLY A 104 11.02 17.73 -20.06
CA GLY A 104 11.44 18.30 -18.78
C GLY A 104 12.88 17.92 -18.41
N LEU A 105 13.25 16.66 -18.59
CA LEU A 105 14.62 16.18 -18.34
C LEU A 105 15.62 16.74 -19.34
N GLY A 106 15.26 16.83 -20.61
CA GLY A 106 16.11 17.41 -21.67
C GLY A 106 16.39 18.90 -21.43
N ALA A 107 15.43 19.63 -20.87
CA ALA A 107 15.60 21.02 -20.46
C ALA A 107 16.41 21.19 -19.15
N ARG A 108 16.90 20.12 -18.53
CA ARG A 108 17.65 20.10 -17.26
C ARG A 108 16.93 20.85 -16.13
N ARG A 109 15.59 20.70 -16.04
CA ARG A 109 14.75 21.41 -15.07
C ARG A 109 14.89 20.87 -13.65
N TYR A 110 15.37 19.64 -13.46
CA TYR A 110 15.26 18.89 -12.21
C TYR A 110 16.64 18.61 -11.60
N GLU A 111 16.75 18.83 -10.31
CA GLU A 111 17.84 18.37 -9.46
C GLU A 111 17.64 16.90 -9.03
N ALA A 112 16.39 16.49 -8.89
CA ALA A 112 16.03 15.12 -8.52
C ALA A 112 14.81 14.60 -9.30
N VAL A 113 14.75 13.28 -9.46
CA VAL A 113 13.58 12.54 -9.96
C VAL A 113 13.27 11.43 -8.98
N LEU A 114 12.06 11.41 -8.45
CA LEU A 114 11.53 10.33 -7.65
C LEU A 114 10.49 9.57 -8.49
N VAL A 115 10.72 8.29 -8.69
CA VAL A 115 9.88 7.39 -9.47
C VAL A 115 9.16 6.44 -8.52
N TYR A 116 7.84 6.50 -8.49
CA TYR A 116 7.00 5.67 -7.67
C TYR A 116 6.42 4.50 -8.49
N SER A 117 6.75 3.26 -8.10
CA SER A 117 6.53 2.00 -8.80
C SER A 117 7.57 1.69 -9.87
N SER A 118 8.06 0.44 -9.88
CA SER A 118 9.07 -0.06 -10.81
C SER A 118 8.71 0.17 -12.28
N ALA A 119 7.43 0.02 -12.64
CA ALA A 119 6.96 0.22 -14.01
C ALA A 119 7.18 1.65 -14.55
N MET A 120 7.19 2.66 -13.66
CA MET A 120 7.41 4.05 -14.03
C MET A 120 8.88 4.37 -14.32
N ALA A 121 9.82 3.49 -13.97
CA ALA A 121 11.23 3.67 -14.28
C ALA A 121 11.50 3.77 -15.81
N THR A 122 10.60 3.19 -16.62
CA THR A 122 10.70 3.27 -18.11
C THR A 122 10.58 4.68 -18.66
N TYR A 123 10.03 5.62 -17.90
CA TYR A 123 9.87 7.02 -18.33
C TYR A 123 11.16 7.84 -18.18
N VAL A 124 12.08 7.41 -17.31
CA VAL A 124 13.35 8.12 -17.06
C VAL A 124 14.41 7.57 -18.01
N PRO A 125 14.93 8.41 -18.93
CA PRO A 125 16.02 8.00 -19.81
C PRO A 125 17.27 7.61 -19.02
N LEU A 126 17.92 6.59 -19.50
CA LEU A 126 19.12 6.00 -18.90
C LEU A 126 20.36 6.65 -19.49
N GLY A 127 21.39 6.86 -18.66
CA GLY A 127 22.66 7.41 -19.09
C GLY A 127 23.43 8.10 -17.96
N PRO A 128 24.73 8.35 -18.14
CA PRO A 128 25.53 9.07 -17.15
C PRO A 128 25.08 10.52 -17.05
N GLY A 129 25.22 11.08 -15.84
CA GLY A 129 24.83 12.46 -15.57
C GLY A 129 23.31 12.63 -15.39
N GLY A 130 22.86 13.90 -15.27
CA GLY A 130 21.45 14.25 -15.05
C GLY A 130 21.09 14.34 -13.56
N PRO A 131 19.78 14.46 -13.25
CA PRO A 131 19.29 14.64 -11.88
C PRO A 131 19.58 13.44 -11.00
N LEU A 132 19.53 13.63 -9.68
CA LEU A 132 19.47 12.52 -8.71
C LEU A 132 18.24 11.64 -9.03
N ARG A 133 18.42 10.31 -9.06
CA ARG A 133 17.38 9.36 -9.42
C ARG A 133 17.07 8.44 -8.25
N ILE A 134 15.87 8.53 -7.74
CA ILE A 134 15.34 7.66 -6.68
C ILE A 134 14.20 6.83 -7.25
N LEU A 135 14.29 5.51 -7.08
CA LEU A 135 13.24 4.57 -7.46
C LEU A 135 12.57 4.03 -6.18
N ASP A 136 11.33 4.39 -5.93
CA ASP A 136 10.51 3.73 -4.92
C ASP A 136 9.74 2.59 -5.58
N MET A 137 10.21 1.38 -5.39
CA MET A 137 9.55 0.18 -5.91
C MET A 137 8.33 -0.21 -5.09
N VAL A 138 8.25 0.25 -3.85
CA VAL A 138 7.26 -0.15 -2.83
C VAL A 138 7.50 -1.59 -2.37
N ASP A 139 7.12 -2.56 -3.20
CA ASP A 139 7.28 -4.00 -2.99
C ASP A 139 8.13 -4.61 -4.12
N VAL A 140 8.62 -5.82 -3.92
CA VAL A 140 9.24 -6.62 -5.00
C VAL A 140 8.12 -7.29 -5.80
N ASP A 141 7.59 -6.59 -6.81
CA ASP A 141 6.44 -7.05 -7.60
C ASP A 141 6.69 -8.40 -8.30
N SER A 142 7.93 -8.70 -8.69
CA SER A 142 8.31 -10.00 -9.27
C SER A 142 8.05 -11.17 -8.31
N GLU A 143 8.25 -10.97 -6.99
CA GLU A 143 7.96 -11.98 -5.97
C GLU A 143 6.45 -12.23 -5.80
N LYS A 144 5.65 -11.19 -5.95
CA LYS A 144 4.18 -11.30 -5.95
C LYS A 144 3.69 -12.17 -7.11
N TRP A 145 4.23 -11.95 -8.33
CA TRP A 145 3.94 -12.80 -9.47
C TRP A 145 4.43 -14.22 -9.29
N ARG A 146 5.59 -14.42 -8.63
CA ARG A 146 6.12 -15.74 -8.28
C ARG A 146 5.17 -16.49 -7.33
N ALA A 147 4.67 -15.81 -6.30
CA ALA A 147 3.70 -16.38 -5.37
C ALA A 147 2.38 -16.75 -6.08
N TYR A 148 1.90 -15.90 -6.99
CA TYR A 148 0.72 -16.23 -7.80
C TYR A 148 0.96 -17.44 -8.71
N ALA A 149 2.13 -17.54 -9.34
CA ALA A 149 2.48 -18.69 -10.17
C ALA A 149 2.53 -20.00 -9.36
N ALA A 150 3.03 -19.96 -8.12
CA ALA A 150 3.07 -21.11 -7.22
C ALA A 150 1.68 -21.60 -6.80
N SER A 151 0.71 -20.68 -6.66
CA SER A 151 -0.67 -21.00 -6.25
C SER A 151 -1.61 -21.31 -7.44
N ALA A 152 -1.16 -21.16 -8.68
CA ALA A 152 -1.98 -21.36 -9.87
C ALA A 152 -1.71 -22.71 -10.56
N GLY A 153 -2.75 -23.21 -11.26
CA GLY A 153 -2.64 -24.34 -12.17
C GLY A 153 -2.79 -23.95 -13.65
N GLY A 154 -2.44 -24.87 -14.55
CA GLY A 154 -2.69 -24.72 -15.99
C GLY A 154 -1.93 -23.57 -16.66
N PRO A 155 -2.46 -23.00 -17.77
CA PRO A 155 -1.78 -21.98 -18.57
C PRO A 155 -1.45 -20.69 -17.79
N LYS A 156 -2.27 -20.32 -16.80
CA LYS A 156 -2.06 -19.13 -15.96
C LYS A 156 -0.73 -19.19 -15.22
N ARG A 157 -0.35 -20.37 -14.72
CA ARG A 157 0.94 -20.59 -14.04
C ARG A 157 2.12 -20.20 -14.94
N LEU A 158 2.08 -20.59 -16.22
CA LEU A 158 3.17 -20.29 -17.17
C LEU A 158 3.28 -18.79 -17.45
N VAL A 159 2.13 -18.11 -17.61
CA VAL A 159 2.10 -16.66 -17.83
C VAL A 159 2.66 -15.92 -16.62
N TRP A 160 2.22 -16.27 -15.40
CA TRP A 160 2.67 -15.62 -14.18
C TRP A 160 4.13 -15.92 -13.84
N ALA A 161 4.59 -17.15 -14.08
CA ALA A 161 6.02 -17.50 -13.93
C ALA A 161 6.90 -16.74 -14.94
N ARG A 162 6.43 -16.55 -16.19
CA ARG A 162 7.13 -15.71 -17.16
C ARG A 162 7.19 -14.27 -16.68
N GLU A 163 6.05 -13.71 -16.23
CA GLU A 163 5.99 -12.34 -15.73
C GLU A 163 6.95 -12.14 -14.54
N ALA A 164 6.91 -13.02 -13.55
CA ALA A 164 7.82 -12.98 -12.41
C ALA A 164 9.30 -12.90 -12.84
N ARG A 165 9.70 -13.77 -13.76
CA ARG A 165 11.10 -13.82 -14.25
C ARG A 165 11.50 -12.58 -15.04
N THR A 166 10.64 -12.13 -15.95
CA THR A 166 10.95 -10.97 -16.81
C THR A 166 10.91 -9.67 -16.01
N LEU A 167 9.99 -9.57 -15.03
CA LEU A 167 9.88 -8.42 -14.16
C LEU A 167 11.09 -8.32 -13.20
N LEU A 168 11.53 -9.42 -12.59
CA LEU A 168 12.76 -9.41 -11.77
C LEU A 168 13.97 -8.93 -12.58
N ALA A 169 14.11 -9.42 -13.82
CA ALA A 169 15.20 -8.97 -14.68
C ALA A 169 15.11 -7.47 -15.02
N PHE A 170 13.90 -6.93 -15.12
CA PHE A 170 13.68 -5.49 -15.30
C PHE A 170 13.96 -4.70 -14.02
N GLU A 171 13.44 -5.14 -12.86
CA GLU A 171 13.65 -4.51 -11.54
C GLU A 171 15.14 -4.38 -11.23
N ARG A 172 15.94 -5.43 -11.46
CA ARG A 172 17.38 -5.41 -11.30
C ARG A 172 18.05 -4.37 -12.20
N ARG A 173 17.68 -4.35 -13.51
CA ARG A 173 18.23 -3.36 -14.46
C ARG A 173 17.83 -1.93 -14.10
N ALA A 174 16.58 -1.72 -13.66
CA ALA A 174 16.12 -0.41 -13.23
C ALA A 174 16.90 0.05 -11.98
N ALA A 175 16.98 -0.79 -10.95
CA ALA A 175 17.75 -0.48 -9.73
C ALA A 175 19.22 -0.16 -10.00
N ALA A 176 19.85 -0.83 -10.98
CA ALA A 176 21.22 -0.55 -11.38
C ALA A 176 21.43 0.86 -12.01
N GLN A 177 20.36 1.49 -12.45
CA GLN A 177 20.37 2.78 -13.15
C GLN A 177 19.91 3.95 -12.30
N PHE A 178 19.40 3.66 -11.10
CA PHE A 178 19.02 4.64 -10.12
C PHE A 178 20.08 4.80 -9.04
N ASP A 179 20.20 5.99 -8.47
CA ASP A 179 21.18 6.30 -7.42
C ASP A 179 20.78 5.63 -6.10
N ARG A 180 19.45 5.48 -5.86
CA ARG A 180 18.87 4.72 -4.75
C ARG A 180 17.59 4.02 -5.18
N THR A 181 17.34 2.85 -4.59
CA THR A 181 16.11 2.08 -4.73
C THR A 181 15.50 1.89 -3.34
N LEU A 182 14.23 2.25 -3.19
CA LEU A 182 13.50 2.20 -1.92
C LEU A 182 12.45 1.10 -1.97
N LEU A 183 12.29 0.42 -0.85
CA LEU A 183 11.23 -0.56 -0.59
C LEU A 183 10.41 -0.10 0.62
N VAL A 184 9.24 -0.72 0.82
CA VAL A 184 8.30 -0.34 1.88
C VAL A 184 8.73 -0.83 3.27
N SER A 185 9.69 -1.75 3.37
CA SER A 185 10.18 -2.28 4.63
C SER A 185 11.61 -2.78 4.53
N ALA A 186 12.29 -2.91 5.68
CA ALA A 186 13.62 -3.50 5.76
C ALA A 186 13.63 -4.95 5.23
N GLN A 187 12.55 -5.70 5.43
CA GLN A 187 12.43 -7.08 4.95
C GLN A 187 12.31 -7.15 3.42
N GLU A 188 11.48 -6.30 2.79
CA GLU A 188 11.41 -6.21 1.33
C GLU A 188 12.77 -5.76 0.75
N ALA A 189 13.44 -4.81 1.39
CA ALA A 189 14.78 -4.37 1.01
C ALA A 189 15.79 -5.53 1.07
N GLN A 190 15.79 -6.32 2.13
CA GLN A 190 16.64 -7.51 2.26
C GLN A 190 16.31 -8.58 1.21
N THR A 191 15.01 -8.80 0.96
CA THR A 191 14.56 -9.73 -0.09
C THR A 191 15.09 -9.30 -1.45
N PHE A 192 14.94 -8.01 -1.79
CA PHE A 192 15.44 -7.51 -3.07
C PHE A 192 16.97 -7.50 -3.15
N ALA A 193 17.68 -7.18 -2.07
CA ALA A 193 19.14 -7.26 -2.00
C ALA A 193 19.66 -8.68 -2.25
N THR A 194 18.94 -9.70 -1.79
CA THR A 194 19.25 -11.11 -2.08
C THR A 194 19.03 -11.47 -3.56
N LEU A 195 17.97 -10.92 -4.16
CA LEU A 195 17.64 -11.15 -5.57
C LEU A 195 18.48 -10.33 -6.55
N ALA A 196 19.03 -9.19 -6.09
CA ALA A 196 19.81 -8.23 -6.88
C ALA A 196 21.09 -7.82 -6.14
N PRO A 197 22.03 -8.77 -5.85
CA PRO A 197 23.21 -8.49 -5.04
C PRO A 197 24.15 -7.42 -5.65
N GLU A 198 24.09 -7.25 -6.96
CA GLU A 198 24.89 -6.24 -7.70
C GLU A 198 24.50 -4.79 -7.36
N VAL A 199 23.33 -4.56 -6.80
CA VAL A 199 22.82 -3.24 -6.41
C VAL A 199 22.52 -3.12 -4.91
N ALA A 200 22.87 -4.12 -4.11
CA ALA A 200 22.54 -4.19 -2.68
C ALA A 200 22.96 -2.93 -1.88
N SER A 201 24.09 -2.30 -2.23
CA SER A 201 24.57 -1.07 -1.59
C SER A 201 23.73 0.19 -1.91
N ARG A 202 22.82 0.11 -2.89
CA ARG A 202 21.92 1.20 -3.30
C ARG A 202 20.49 0.99 -2.84
N ILE A 203 20.20 -0.16 -2.19
CA ILE A 203 18.89 -0.50 -1.71
C ILE A 203 18.72 0.07 -0.30
N ASP A 204 17.59 0.72 -0.09
CA ASP A 204 17.18 1.28 1.19
C ASP A 204 15.67 1.05 1.38
N TRP A 205 15.10 1.53 2.48
CA TRP A 205 13.67 1.41 2.71
C TRP A 205 13.11 2.65 3.38
N VAL A 206 11.85 2.95 3.09
CA VAL A 206 11.04 3.95 3.78
C VAL A 206 9.71 3.30 4.08
N GLU A 207 9.40 3.14 5.36
CA GLU A 207 8.18 2.47 5.79
C GLU A 207 6.94 3.31 5.51
N ASN A 208 5.78 2.63 5.36
CA ASN A 208 4.50 3.33 5.34
C ASN A 208 4.23 3.90 6.73
N GLY A 209 3.63 5.08 6.73
CA GLY A 209 3.07 5.69 7.91
C GLY A 209 1.56 5.55 7.98
N VAL A 210 0.99 6.07 9.05
CA VAL A 210 -0.44 6.32 9.19
C VAL A 210 -0.66 7.79 9.51
N ASP A 211 -1.74 8.36 9.00
CA ASP A 211 -2.17 9.72 9.34
C ASP A 211 -2.86 9.68 10.70
N VAL A 212 -2.07 9.87 11.75
CA VAL A 212 -2.53 9.79 13.15
C VAL A 212 -3.49 10.93 13.53
N ALA A 213 -3.50 12.02 12.78
CA ALA A 213 -4.46 13.10 12.96
C ALA A 213 -5.82 12.75 12.31
N ARG A 214 -5.79 12.10 11.14
CA ARG A 214 -6.97 11.60 10.46
C ARG A 214 -7.60 10.41 11.21
N PHE A 215 -6.77 9.52 11.77
CA PHE A 215 -7.19 8.37 12.58
C PHE A 215 -7.08 8.70 14.07
N ASP A 216 -7.83 9.72 14.53
CA ASP A 216 -7.87 10.13 15.93
C ASP A 216 -9.13 9.58 16.63
N PRO A 217 -8.97 8.69 17.65
CA PRO A 217 -10.07 8.14 18.42
C PRO A 217 -10.80 9.17 19.27
N LYS A 218 -10.23 10.39 19.44
CA LYS A 218 -10.84 11.47 20.22
C LYS A 218 -11.85 12.29 19.43
N CYS A 219 -11.91 12.12 18.10
CA CYS A 219 -12.93 12.75 17.28
C CYS A 219 -14.31 12.13 17.59
N ASP A 220 -15.34 12.96 17.49
CA ASP A 220 -16.72 12.51 17.63
C ASP A 220 -17.15 11.78 16.36
N TRP A 221 -17.02 10.45 16.37
CA TRP A 221 -17.39 9.58 15.26
C TRP A 221 -18.83 9.08 15.46
N PRO A 222 -19.72 9.19 14.45
CA PRO A 222 -21.04 8.59 14.55
C PRO A 222 -20.93 7.06 14.66
N ASP A 223 -21.71 6.44 15.54
CA ASP A 223 -21.70 4.99 15.67
C ASP A 223 -22.46 4.34 14.49
N PRO A 224 -21.81 3.54 13.64
CA PRO A 224 -22.43 2.89 12.50
C PRO A 224 -23.05 1.54 12.85
N TYR A 225 -22.92 1.07 14.09
CA TYR A 225 -23.36 -0.24 14.53
C TYR A 225 -24.70 -0.19 15.26
N ALA A 226 -25.47 -1.27 15.17
CA ALA A 226 -26.66 -1.42 16.02
C ALA A 226 -26.25 -1.69 17.48
N ALA A 227 -26.84 -0.98 18.40
CA ALA A 227 -26.33 -0.63 19.72
C ALA A 227 -26.11 -1.75 20.75
N GLU A 228 -26.28 -3.04 20.49
CA GLU A 228 -26.28 -4.04 21.57
C GLU A 228 -25.24 -5.17 21.45
N SER A 229 -24.53 -5.27 20.34
CA SER A 229 -23.60 -6.39 20.10
C SER A 229 -22.19 -5.92 19.78
N PRO A 230 -21.15 -6.58 20.33
CA PRO A 230 -19.78 -6.22 20.02
C PRO A 230 -19.50 -6.34 18.53
N ALA A 231 -18.93 -5.28 17.92
CA ALA A 231 -18.57 -5.26 16.52
C ALA A 231 -17.11 -5.73 16.32
N ILE A 232 -16.94 -6.74 15.50
CA ILE A 232 -15.66 -7.16 14.95
C ILE A 232 -15.54 -6.54 13.55
N VAL A 233 -14.45 -5.85 13.23
CA VAL A 233 -14.30 -5.16 11.95
C VAL A 233 -13.11 -5.64 11.16
N PHE A 234 -13.28 -5.77 9.85
CA PHE A 234 -12.20 -5.88 8.85
C PHE A 234 -12.38 -4.78 7.81
N THR A 235 -11.31 -4.06 7.48
CA THR A 235 -11.34 -2.98 6.49
C THR A 235 -10.45 -3.29 5.28
N GLY A 236 -10.88 -2.89 4.06
CA GLY A 236 -10.07 -3.02 2.85
C GLY A 236 -10.88 -3.06 1.56
N THR A 237 -10.23 -3.12 0.42
CA THR A 237 -10.89 -3.35 -0.88
C THR A 237 -11.24 -4.84 -1.04
N MET A 238 -12.51 -5.13 -1.35
CA MET A 238 -13.07 -6.49 -1.29
C MET A 238 -13.06 -7.23 -2.64
N ASP A 239 -12.32 -6.72 -3.61
CA ASP A 239 -11.90 -7.38 -4.85
C ASP A 239 -10.42 -7.81 -4.84
N TYR A 240 -9.66 -7.37 -3.82
CA TYR A 240 -8.27 -7.77 -3.63
C TYR A 240 -8.20 -9.17 -3.01
N ARG A 241 -7.61 -10.12 -3.73
CA ARG A 241 -7.61 -11.55 -3.38
C ARG A 241 -7.23 -11.86 -1.93
N PRO A 242 -6.15 -11.32 -1.35
CA PRO A 242 -5.82 -11.55 0.06
C PRO A 242 -6.92 -11.12 1.03
N ASN A 243 -7.62 -10.01 0.75
CA ASN A 243 -8.74 -9.57 1.58
C ASN A 243 -9.95 -10.51 1.44
N VAL A 244 -10.27 -10.93 0.21
CA VAL A 244 -11.36 -11.89 -0.05
C VAL A 244 -11.11 -13.20 0.71
N GLU A 245 -9.90 -13.75 0.64
CA GLU A 245 -9.52 -14.98 1.36
C GLU A 245 -9.60 -14.77 2.89
N ALA A 246 -9.14 -13.63 3.40
CA ALA A 246 -9.15 -13.31 4.83
C ALA A 246 -10.57 -13.21 5.39
N VAL A 247 -11.45 -12.43 4.75
CA VAL A 247 -12.82 -12.26 5.25
C VAL A 247 -13.65 -13.54 5.09
N SER A 248 -13.41 -14.32 4.03
CA SER A 248 -14.06 -15.62 3.85
C SER A 248 -13.65 -16.58 4.96
N PHE A 249 -12.35 -16.73 5.21
CA PHE A 249 -11.83 -17.54 6.31
C PHE A 249 -12.42 -17.13 7.67
N PHE A 250 -12.42 -15.83 7.97
CA PHE A 250 -12.95 -15.36 9.26
C PHE A 250 -14.45 -15.63 9.40
N ALA A 251 -15.23 -15.33 8.35
CA ALA A 251 -16.66 -15.53 8.36
C ALA A 251 -17.07 -17.00 8.46
N THR A 252 -16.37 -17.92 7.75
CA THR A 252 -16.76 -19.32 7.68
C THR A 252 -16.12 -20.20 8.75
N GLU A 253 -14.96 -19.84 9.26
CA GLU A 253 -14.22 -20.69 10.20
C GLU A 253 -14.12 -20.09 11.62
N VAL A 254 -13.99 -18.76 11.76
CA VAL A 254 -13.84 -18.12 13.07
C VAL A 254 -15.17 -17.75 13.69
N MET A 255 -16.07 -17.09 12.93
CA MET A 255 -17.37 -16.62 13.43
C MET A 255 -18.24 -17.74 14.05
N PRO A 256 -18.31 -18.97 13.50
CA PRO A 256 -19.06 -20.06 14.15
C PRO A 256 -18.53 -20.41 15.55
N ARG A 257 -17.22 -20.25 15.82
CA ARG A 257 -16.60 -20.50 17.13
C ARG A 257 -16.94 -19.44 18.17
N LEU A 258 -17.32 -18.23 17.70
CA LEU A 258 -17.75 -17.12 18.56
C LEU A 258 -19.28 -17.12 18.83
N ALA A 259 -20.00 -18.04 18.24
CA ALA A 259 -21.47 -18.07 18.28
C ALA A 259 -22.07 -18.20 19.68
N SER A 260 -21.34 -18.84 20.60
CA SER A 260 -21.77 -19.08 21.97
C SER A 260 -21.53 -17.91 22.93
N LEU A 261 -20.85 -16.86 22.50
CA LEU A 261 -20.62 -15.67 23.33
C LEU A 261 -21.93 -14.92 23.57
N SER A 262 -22.05 -14.29 24.75
CA SER A 262 -23.20 -13.45 25.11
C SER A 262 -22.72 -12.12 25.66
N PRO A 263 -23.05 -10.99 25.00
CA PRO A 263 -23.70 -10.90 23.68
C PRO A 263 -22.84 -11.46 22.55
N ALA A 264 -23.52 -12.07 21.57
CA ALA A 264 -22.83 -12.63 20.41
C ALA A 264 -22.30 -11.51 19.49
N PRO A 265 -21.04 -11.56 19.05
CA PRO A 265 -20.46 -10.52 18.21
C PRO A 265 -20.97 -10.54 16.77
N HIS A 266 -20.90 -9.39 16.11
CA HIS A 266 -21.18 -9.20 14.69
C HIS A 266 -19.90 -8.91 13.94
N PHE A 267 -19.73 -9.53 12.77
CA PHE A 267 -18.56 -9.30 11.90
C PHE A 267 -18.93 -8.35 10.76
N HIS A 268 -18.25 -7.22 10.70
CA HIS A 268 -18.45 -6.19 9.70
C HIS A 268 -17.28 -6.16 8.72
N ILE A 269 -17.59 -6.47 7.46
CA ILE A 269 -16.67 -6.43 6.33
C ILE A 269 -16.86 -5.09 5.63
N VAL A 270 -15.96 -4.14 5.91
CA VAL A 270 -16.08 -2.74 5.48
C VAL A 270 -15.14 -2.43 4.34
N GLY A 271 -15.70 -2.07 3.18
CA GLY A 271 -14.88 -1.61 2.07
C GLY A 271 -15.43 -1.80 0.67
N ALA A 272 -14.76 -1.17 -0.28
CA ALA A 272 -15.20 -1.06 -1.66
C ALA A 272 -15.13 -2.37 -2.45
N ASN A 273 -15.92 -2.43 -3.54
CA ASN A 273 -15.84 -3.45 -4.58
C ASN A 273 -15.99 -4.90 -4.08
N PRO A 274 -17.02 -5.26 -3.26
CA PRO A 274 -17.16 -6.63 -2.80
C PRO A 274 -17.36 -7.57 -4.00
N SER A 275 -16.49 -8.58 -4.08
CA SER A 275 -16.61 -9.65 -5.07
C SER A 275 -17.89 -10.47 -4.82
N PRO A 276 -18.40 -11.24 -5.81
CA PRO A 276 -19.55 -12.11 -5.58
C PRO A 276 -19.38 -13.04 -4.37
N ALA A 277 -18.17 -13.57 -4.17
CA ALA A 277 -17.85 -14.42 -3.02
C ALA A 277 -18.00 -13.66 -1.68
N VAL A 278 -17.51 -12.41 -1.61
CA VAL A 278 -17.65 -11.60 -0.39
C VAL A 278 -19.11 -11.20 -0.15
N ARG A 279 -19.87 -10.84 -1.21
CA ARG A 279 -21.30 -10.54 -1.06
C ARG A 279 -22.10 -11.69 -0.49
N ALA A 280 -21.80 -12.92 -0.91
CA ALA A 280 -22.46 -14.11 -0.41
C ALA A 280 -22.25 -14.35 1.12
N LEU A 281 -21.16 -13.81 1.69
CA LEU A 281 -20.93 -13.91 3.14
C LEU A 281 -21.99 -13.18 3.97
N ALA A 282 -22.70 -12.22 3.40
CA ALA A 282 -23.80 -11.53 4.08
C ALA A 282 -25.01 -12.43 4.38
N GLU A 283 -25.08 -13.63 3.78
CA GLU A 283 -26.09 -14.64 4.08
C GLU A 283 -25.78 -15.43 5.36
N LEU A 284 -24.52 -15.33 5.85
CA LEU A 284 -24.11 -15.99 7.08
C LEU A 284 -24.64 -15.21 8.31
N PRO A 285 -25.01 -15.92 9.39
CA PRO A 285 -25.48 -15.27 10.61
C PRO A 285 -24.46 -14.25 11.17
N ARG A 286 -24.92 -13.03 11.48
CA ARG A 286 -24.12 -11.96 12.09
C ARG A 286 -22.92 -11.49 11.25
N VAL A 287 -22.91 -11.73 9.95
CA VAL A 287 -21.92 -11.21 9.01
C VAL A 287 -22.55 -10.09 8.19
N HIS A 288 -21.91 -8.94 8.15
CA HIS A 288 -22.39 -7.75 7.44
C HIS A 288 -21.36 -7.29 6.43
N VAL A 289 -21.78 -7.11 5.17
CA VAL A 289 -20.94 -6.59 4.08
C VAL A 289 -21.45 -5.21 3.68
N THR A 290 -20.68 -4.16 3.98
CA THR A 290 -21.14 -2.78 3.77
C THR A 290 -21.03 -2.32 2.32
N GLY A 291 -20.11 -2.88 1.56
CA GLY A 291 -19.67 -2.24 0.30
C GLY A 291 -18.89 -0.96 0.56
N SER A 292 -18.85 -0.07 -0.45
CA SER A 292 -18.21 1.24 -0.30
C SER A 292 -18.94 2.10 0.72
N VAL A 293 -18.18 2.67 1.65
CA VAL A 293 -18.68 3.63 2.64
C VAL A 293 -18.00 4.99 2.40
N PRO A 294 -18.65 6.11 2.70
CA PRO A 294 -18.04 7.44 2.57
C PRO A 294 -16.81 7.61 3.46
N ASP A 295 -16.83 6.98 4.65
CA ASP A 295 -15.77 7.00 5.63
C ASP A 295 -15.74 5.70 6.43
N MET A 296 -14.56 5.08 6.52
CA MET A 296 -14.36 3.85 7.28
C MET A 296 -14.00 4.09 8.75
N ARG A 297 -13.61 5.31 9.10
CA ARG A 297 -13.14 5.65 10.45
C ARG A 297 -14.20 5.46 11.53
N PRO A 298 -15.48 5.81 11.33
CA PRO A 298 -16.56 5.47 12.27
C PRO A 298 -16.62 3.99 12.63
N TYR A 299 -16.45 3.11 11.63
CA TYR A 299 -16.45 1.65 11.85
C TYR A 299 -15.25 1.22 12.70
N LEU A 300 -14.08 1.78 12.49
CA LEU A 300 -12.91 1.51 13.35
C LEU A 300 -13.14 2.11 14.75
N ALA A 301 -13.65 3.34 14.84
CA ALA A 301 -13.81 4.05 16.12
C ALA A 301 -14.72 3.32 17.12
N HIS A 302 -15.75 2.64 16.64
CA HIS A 302 -16.73 1.95 17.47
C HIS A 302 -16.57 0.43 17.51
N ALA A 303 -15.59 -0.13 16.77
CA ALA A 303 -15.33 -1.57 16.84
C ALA A 303 -14.81 -1.99 18.22
N ALA A 304 -15.28 -3.12 18.72
CA ALA A 304 -14.73 -3.76 19.91
C ALA A 304 -13.35 -4.36 19.62
N VAL A 305 -13.16 -4.90 18.41
CA VAL A 305 -11.88 -5.46 17.93
C VAL A 305 -11.78 -5.33 16.41
N ALA A 306 -10.60 -4.98 15.92
CA ALA A 306 -10.26 -5.09 14.51
C ALA A 306 -9.52 -6.39 14.25
N VAL A 307 -9.80 -7.05 13.12
CA VAL A 307 -9.13 -8.30 12.76
C VAL A 307 -8.41 -8.19 11.41
N ALA A 308 -7.25 -8.83 11.32
CA ALA A 308 -6.47 -8.93 10.10
C ALA A 308 -6.03 -10.39 9.84
N PRO A 309 -6.97 -11.29 9.48
CA PRO A 309 -6.72 -12.72 9.32
C PRO A 309 -6.16 -13.05 7.94
N LEU A 310 -5.14 -12.31 7.49
CA LEU A 310 -4.53 -12.48 6.17
C LEU A 310 -3.70 -13.77 6.13
N ARG A 311 -3.90 -14.58 5.12
CA ARG A 311 -3.10 -15.80 4.87
C ARG A 311 -1.98 -15.56 3.86
N ILE A 312 -2.09 -14.48 3.12
CA ILE A 312 -1.09 -13.98 2.19
C ILE A 312 -1.00 -12.48 2.44
N ALA A 313 0.12 -12.03 2.99
CA ALA A 313 0.41 -10.61 3.18
C ALA A 313 1.88 -10.37 2.84
N ARG A 314 2.17 -9.19 2.32
CA ARG A 314 3.52 -8.67 2.13
C ARG A 314 3.54 -7.22 2.51
N GLY A 315 4.69 -6.77 2.99
CA GLY A 315 4.87 -5.41 3.42
C GLY A 315 3.98 -5.01 4.61
N ILE A 316 3.94 -3.72 4.88
CA ILE A 316 3.18 -3.17 6.00
C ILE A 316 1.69 -3.16 5.69
N GLN A 317 0.90 -3.69 6.62
CA GLN A 317 -0.55 -3.74 6.48
C GLN A 317 -1.21 -2.47 7.04
N ASN A 318 -1.54 -1.51 6.17
CA ASN A 318 -2.14 -0.22 6.57
C ASN A 318 -3.37 -0.40 7.46
N LYS A 319 -4.24 -1.39 7.19
CA LYS A 319 -5.42 -1.67 8.01
C LYS A 319 -5.10 -2.00 9.47
N VAL A 320 -3.96 -2.64 9.72
CA VAL A 320 -3.47 -2.91 11.08
C VAL A 320 -3.06 -1.61 11.74
N LEU A 321 -2.26 -0.77 11.06
CA LEU A 321 -1.82 0.52 11.57
C LEU A 321 -2.99 1.49 11.79
N GLU A 322 -3.96 1.52 10.89
CA GLU A 322 -5.17 2.36 10.98
C GLU A 322 -6.03 1.98 12.20
N ALA A 323 -6.24 0.68 12.42
CA ALA A 323 -6.96 0.20 13.60
C ALA A 323 -6.21 0.50 14.90
N MET A 324 -4.89 0.29 14.92
CA MET A 324 -4.03 0.64 16.05
C MET A 324 -4.04 2.15 16.31
N ALA A 325 -4.00 3.00 15.26
CA ALA A 325 -4.10 4.46 15.37
C ALA A 325 -5.41 4.89 16.00
N MET A 326 -6.53 4.21 15.69
CA MET A 326 -7.84 4.42 16.31
C MET A 326 -7.95 3.84 17.73
N ALA A 327 -6.83 3.44 18.33
CA ALA A 327 -6.78 2.81 19.66
C ALA A 327 -7.69 1.58 19.79
N ARG A 328 -7.88 0.83 18.69
CA ARG A 328 -8.63 -0.43 18.74
C ARG A 328 -7.71 -1.60 19.04
N PRO A 329 -8.18 -2.56 19.86
CA PRO A 329 -7.53 -3.85 19.95
C PRO A 329 -7.47 -4.50 18.56
N VAL A 330 -6.31 -5.09 18.20
CA VAL A 330 -6.11 -5.76 16.91
C VAL A 330 -5.75 -7.22 17.16
N VAL A 331 -6.41 -8.12 16.42
CA VAL A 331 -6.03 -9.53 16.31
C VAL A 331 -5.60 -9.79 14.87
N ALA A 332 -4.33 -10.08 14.67
CA ALA A 332 -3.71 -10.28 13.36
C ALA A 332 -3.20 -11.72 13.18
N SER A 333 -3.15 -12.19 11.95
CA SER A 333 -2.37 -13.40 11.61
C SER A 333 -0.86 -13.12 11.66
N PRO A 334 0.00 -14.14 11.73
CA PRO A 334 1.44 -13.97 11.60
C PRO A 334 1.83 -13.18 10.35
N GLU A 335 1.22 -13.48 9.20
CA GLU A 335 1.48 -12.81 7.93
C GLU A 335 1.09 -11.32 7.96
N ALA A 336 -0.03 -10.98 8.62
CA ALA A 336 -0.44 -9.58 8.76
C ALA A 336 0.44 -8.80 9.73
N HIS A 337 1.06 -9.46 10.70
CA HIS A 337 1.97 -8.88 11.67
C HIS A 337 3.40 -8.73 11.14
N GLU A 338 3.85 -9.60 10.22
CA GLU A 338 5.25 -9.71 9.77
C GLU A 338 5.88 -8.36 9.37
N GLY A 339 5.13 -7.49 8.70
CA GLY A 339 5.59 -6.15 8.29
C GLY A 339 5.39 -5.05 9.34
N VAL A 340 4.86 -5.35 10.52
CA VAL A 340 4.50 -4.35 11.54
C VAL A 340 5.40 -4.48 12.77
N ARG A 341 6.14 -3.41 13.11
CA ARG A 341 7.02 -3.33 14.30
C ARG A 341 6.21 -3.11 15.59
N ALA A 342 5.21 -3.95 15.82
CA ALA A 342 4.44 -3.96 17.05
C ALA A 342 4.75 -5.24 17.83
N VAL A 343 4.77 -5.16 19.16
CA VAL A 343 5.10 -6.30 20.02
C VAL A 343 3.84 -7.13 20.24
N ALA A 344 3.87 -8.39 19.76
CA ALA A 344 2.79 -9.34 19.98
C ALA A 344 2.51 -9.53 21.50
N GLY A 345 1.25 -9.56 21.89
CA GLY A 345 0.79 -9.66 23.28
C GLY A 345 0.79 -8.35 24.04
N ARG A 346 1.46 -7.28 23.57
CA ARG A 346 1.48 -5.95 24.18
C ARG A 346 0.72 -4.91 23.34
N ASP A 347 1.06 -4.80 22.05
CA ASP A 347 0.55 -3.77 21.15
C ASP A 347 -0.58 -4.29 20.26
N LEU A 348 -0.58 -5.60 19.99
CA LEU A 348 -1.63 -6.35 19.28
C LEU A 348 -1.54 -7.84 19.65
N LEU A 349 -2.56 -8.62 19.31
CA LEU A 349 -2.52 -10.07 19.43
C LEU A 349 -2.20 -10.70 18.08
N VAL A 350 -1.34 -11.74 18.11
CA VAL A 350 -1.04 -12.56 16.94
C VAL A 350 -1.61 -13.96 17.14
N ALA A 351 -2.41 -14.41 16.19
CA ALA A 351 -3.09 -15.70 16.26
C ALA A 351 -3.05 -16.41 14.90
N ASP A 352 -2.58 -17.65 14.88
CA ASP A 352 -2.53 -18.50 13.70
C ASP A 352 -3.67 -19.52 13.71
N GLY A 353 -4.43 -19.54 12.62
CA GLY A 353 -5.57 -20.44 12.44
C GLY A 353 -6.85 -20.02 13.18
N ALA A 354 -7.95 -20.71 12.87
CA ALA A 354 -9.28 -20.31 13.30
C ALA A 354 -9.50 -20.41 14.82
N GLU A 355 -8.96 -21.44 15.44
CA GLU A 355 -9.10 -21.69 16.89
C GLU A 355 -8.39 -20.60 17.70
N ALA A 356 -7.09 -20.36 17.41
CA ALA A 356 -6.30 -19.33 18.10
C ALA A 356 -6.91 -17.94 17.90
N MET A 357 -7.40 -17.64 16.69
CA MET A 357 -8.03 -16.36 16.40
C MET A 357 -9.36 -16.18 17.16
N ALA A 358 -10.17 -17.24 17.26
CA ALA A 358 -11.39 -17.20 18.06
C ALA A 358 -11.09 -17.00 19.56
N VAL A 359 -10.07 -17.67 20.09
CA VAL A 359 -9.61 -17.49 21.48
C VAL A 359 -9.15 -16.05 21.73
N ALA A 360 -8.30 -15.49 20.84
CA ALA A 360 -7.80 -14.13 20.98
C ALA A 360 -8.93 -13.08 20.92
N VAL A 361 -9.88 -13.23 19.98
CA VAL A 361 -11.04 -12.35 19.88
C VAL A 361 -11.91 -12.47 21.12
N THR A 362 -12.19 -13.69 21.61
CA THR A 362 -12.94 -13.91 22.85
C THR A 362 -12.30 -13.25 24.04
N GLN A 363 -10.97 -13.35 24.18
CA GLN A 363 -10.21 -12.71 25.25
C GLN A 363 -10.36 -11.19 25.22
N VAL A 364 -10.30 -10.58 24.05
CA VAL A 364 -10.52 -9.13 23.90
C VAL A 364 -11.95 -8.74 24.28
N LEU A 365 -12.97 -9.46 23.74
CA LEU A 365 -14.37 -9.17 23.98
C LEU A 365 -14.79 -9.36 25.44
N ALA A 366 -14.15 -10.30 26.15
CA ALA A 366 -14.35 -10.51 27.58
C ALA A 366 -13.66 -9.46 28.46
N GLY A 367 -12.99 -8.45 27.89
CA GLY A 367 -12.24 -7.45 28.64
C GLY A 367 -10.93 -7.98 29.26
N GLY A 368 -10.45 -9.16 28.83
CA GLY A 368 -9.24 -9.80 29.33
C GLY A 368 -7.94 -9.09 28.92
N MET A 369 -8.00 -8.08 28.06
CA MET A 369 -6.85 -7.32 27.55
C MET A 369 -7.04 -5.81 27.74
N PRO A 370 -7.19 -5.31 28.99
CA PRO A 370 -7.36 -3.90 29.23
C PRO A 370 -6.11 -3.12 28.78
N GLY A 371 -6.32 -2.02 28.08
CA GLY A 371 -5.22 -1.17 27.60
C GLY A 371 -4.56 -1.60 26.28
N LEU A 372 -4.92 -2.75 25.68
CA LEU A 372 -4.33 -3.20 24.41
C LEU A 372 -4.49 -2.14 23.30
N GLY A 373 -5.67 -1.55 23.15
CA GLY A 373 -5.89 -0.48 22.16
C GLY A 373 -5.06 0.79 22.46
N THR A 374 -4.88 1.15 23.71
CA THR A 374 -4.03 2.28 24.11
C THR A 374 -2.55 2.01 23.79
N ALA A 375 -2.08 0.80 24.08
CA ALA A 375 -0.72 0.38 23.73
C ALA A 375 -0.52 0.33 22.21
N ALA A 376 -1.52 -0.18 21.47
CA ALA A 376 -1.54 -0.16 20.01
C ALA A 376 -1.33 1.26 19.44
N ARG A 377 -2.12 2.25 19.90
CA ARG A 377 -1.96 3.64 19.48
C ARG A 377 -0.61 4.22 19.87
N ALA A 378 -0.12 3.95 21.08
CA ALA A 378 1.19 4.42 21.51
C ALA A 378 2.32 3.91 20.61
N ALA A 379 2.27 2.64 20.20
CA ALA A 379 3.23 2.06 19.27
C ALA A 379 3.18 2.74 17.89
N VAL A 380 1.99 3.06 17.39
CA VAL A 380 1.81 3.78 16.11
C VAL A 380 2.36 5.20 16.20
N LEU A 381 2.03 5.95 17.26
CA LEU A 381 2.52 7.32 17.46
C LEU A 381 4.05 7.37 17.56
N ALA A 382 4.67 6.35 18.16
CA ALA A 382 6.11 6.26 18.32
C ALA A 382 6.86 5.91 17.03
N GLY A 383 6.24 5.16 16.09
CA GLY A 383 7.00 4.56 14.98
C GLY A 383 6.40 4.70 13.58
N TYR A 384 5.13 5.13 13.45
CA TYR A 384 4.41 5.08 12.19
C TYR A 384 3.71 6.38 11.78
N ASP A 385 3.99 7.51 12.42
CA ASP A 385 3.55 8.79 11.89
C ASP A 385 4.29 9.09 10.57
N TRP A 386 3.56 9.51 9.53
CA TRP A 386 4.13 9.85 8.22
C TRP A 386 5.27 10.85 8.31
N LYS A 387 5.19 11.82 9.21
CA LYS A 387 6.27 12.80 9.39
C LYS A 387 7.57 12.13 9.86
N ALA A 388 7.47 11.17 10.76
CA ALA A 388 8.63 10.45 11.30
C ALA A 388 9.20 9.46 10.25
N THR A 389 8.33 8.74 9.53
CA THR A 389 8.78 7.77 8.53
C THR A 389 9.42 8.44 7.32
N LEU A 390 8.89 9.59 6.88
CA LEU A 390 9.40 10.33 5.72
C LEU A 390 10.66 11.17 6.02
N ALA A 391 11.01 11.43 7.28
CA ALA A 391 12.31 12.01 7.63
C ALA A 391 13.48 11.15 7.09
N ARG A 392 13.30 9.81 7.05
CA ARG A 392 14.28 8.91 6.42
C ARG A 392 14.43 9.16 4.91
N LEU A 393 13.38 9.55 4.21
CA LEU A 393 13.48 9.92 2.79
C LEU A 393 14.37 11.15 2.60
N ASP A 394 14.27 12.15 3.49
CA ASP A 394 15.13 13.34 3.44
C ASP A 394 16.58 12.98 3.64
N ASP A 395 16.91 12.12 4.61
CA ASP A 395 18.26 11.62 4.85
C ASP A 395 18.83 10.90 3.61
N ILE A 396 18.03 10.08 2.97
CA ILE A 396 18.41 9.36 1.74
C ILE A 396 18.67 10.32 0.59
N LEU A 397 17.81 11.32 0.39
CA LEU A 397 17.97 12.34 -0.64
C LEU A 397 19.25 13.15 -0.43
N VAL A 398 19.53 13.57 0.81
CA VAL A 398 20.77 14.30 1.16
C VAL A 398 22.01 13.44 0.94
N ALA A 399 22.01 12.21 1.45
CA ALA A 399 23.14 11.28 1.30
C ALA A 399 23.44 10.97 -0.17
N ALA A 400 22.40 10.67 -0.96
CA ALA A 400 22.53 10.36 -2.39
C ALA A 400 22.99 11.58 -3.20
N SER A 401 22.54 12.79 -2.85
CA SER A 401 23.01 14.03 -3.50
C SER A 401 24.50 14.26 -3.28
N ARG A 402 24.99 14.04 -2.04
CA ARG A 402 26.42 14.17 -1.72
C ARG A 402 27.28 13.16 -2.49
N MET A 403 26.84 11.91 -2.57
CA MET A 403 27.56 10.87 -3.34
C MET A 403 27.60 11.15 -4.83
N LYS A 404 26.60 11.80 -5.39
CA LYS A 404 26.54 12.15 -6.81
C LYS A 404 27.42 13.36 -7.15
N ALA A 405 27.68 14.23 -6.19
CA ALA A 405 28.55 15.40 -6.33
C ALA A 405 30.04 15.08 -6.15
N ALA A 406 30.39 13.96 -5.51
CA ALA A 406 31.73 13.44 -5.30
C ALA A 406 32.20 12.59 -6.49
#